data_5f30f0acfb60feea170016d1282c63de
#
_entry.id   5f30f0acfb60feea170016d1282c63de
#
_cell.length_a   1.000
_cell.length_b   1.000
_cell.length_c   1.000
_cell.angle_alpha   90.00
_cell.angle_beta   90.00
_cell.angle_gamma   90.00
#
_symmetry.space_group_name_H-M   'P 1'
#
loop_
_entity.id
_entity.type
_entity.pdbx_description
1 polymer ?
#
loop_
_entity_poly.entity_id
_entity_poly.type
_entity_poly.pdbx_seq_one_letter_code
_entity_poly.pdbx_strand_id
1 'polypeptide(L)'
;MKKVLVPLEIHQDNPTIGIHGARPTYIQKLIKYNLDPIFISPLETKEMINEKYSMCDGAYFIGGEDFDPSLYGEKKHKKTEVLEKIRDNIEIPLLKKVLYDRKPFLGLCRGGQGLVIATGGTLIQHIPDNFPEENHNPNNNYDDLLTSTKHPIIVEENSKLYEIIKKKNVMVNSYHHQAAKILGEQLRVSATSPAGVIEVVEHKDPDYFCFGIESHPEVDDESFFEELFVAFANSIKNSNFKHK
;
A
#
# COMPACT_ATOMS: atom_id res chain seq x y z
N MET A 1 6.98 -22.46 2.55
CA MET A 1 6.73 -21.06 2.95
C MET A 1 5.33 -20.68 2.51
N LYS A 2 4.66 -19.79 3.22
CA LYS A 2 3.38 -19.18 2.81
C LYS A 2 3.65 -18.19 1.68
N LYS A 3 2.77 -18.14 0.69
CA LYS A 3 2.95 -17.35 -0.53
C LYS A 3 2.19 -16.04 -0.47
N VAL A 4 2.83 -14.97 -0.91
CA VAL A 4 2.27 -13.61 -0.90
C VAL A 4 2.30 -13.03 -2.30
N LEU A 5 1.14 -12.59 -2.77
CA LEU A 5 0.98 -11.95 -4.06
C LEU A 5 1.60 -10.55 -4.04
N VAL A 6 2.43 -10.23 -5.03
CA VAL A 6 3.10 -8.94 -5.16
C VAL A 6 3.00 -8.44 -6.60
N PRO A 7 2.12 -7.48 -6.90
CA PRO A 7 2.11 -6.80 -8.19
C PRO A 7 3.40 -5.99 -8.37
N LEU A 8 4.01 -6.11 -9.55
CA LEU A 8 5.22 -5.39 -9.90
C LEU A 8 4.92 -3.94 -10.25
N GLU A 9 5.82 -3.05 -9.87
CA GLU A 9 5.83 -1.65 -10.31
C GLU A 9 6.42 -1.51 -11.71
N ILE A 10 6.11 -0.38 -12.37
CA ILE A 10 6.62 -0.05 -13.70
C ILE A 10 7.66 1.05 -13.53
N HIS A 11 8.87 0.79 -14.00
CA HIS A 11 9.93 1.79 -14.09
C HIS A 11 10.14 2.19 -15.54
N GLN A 12 9.89 3.46 -15.84
CA GLN A 12 10.12 4.04 -17.18
C GLN A 12 11.31 5.01 -17.17
N ASP A 13 12.50 4.50 -16.90
CA ASP A 13 13.73 5.29 -17.08
C ASP A 13 14.02 5.58 -18.56
N ASN A 14 13.39 4.83 -19.47
CA ASN A 14 13.48 5.00 -20.91
C ASN A 14 12.09 4.71 -21.53
N PRO A 15 11.53 5.65 -22.31
CA PRO A 15 10.20 5.48 -22.93
C PRO A 15 10.12 4.29 -23.91
N THR A 16 11.25 3.67 -24.26
CA THR A 16 11.31 2.53 -25.18
C THR A 16 11.46 1.19 -24.45
N ILE A 17 11.90 1.19 -23.18
CA ILE A 17 12.19 -0.02 -22.41
C ILE A 17 11.66 0.17 -21.00
N GLY A 18 10.38 -0.12 -20.80
CA GLY A 18 9.80 -0.22 -19.45
C GLY A 18 10.32 -1.48 -18.74
N ILE A 19 10.70 -1.34 -17.47
CA ILE A 19 11.06 -2.47 -16.60
C ILE A 19 9.94 -2.68 -15.60
N HIS A 20 9.44 -3.91 -15.50
CA HIS A 20 8.56 -4.32 -14.43
C HIS A 20 9.37 -4.97 -13.33
N GLY A 21 9.31 -4.42 -12.12
CA GLY A 21 10.15 -4.87 -11.02
C GLY A 21 9.55 -4.61 -9.64
N ALA A 22 10.28 -5.01 -8.63
CA ALA A 22 10.06 -4.61 -7.25
C ALA A 22 11.42 -4.29 -6.63
N ARG A 23 11.49 -3.24 -5.84
CA ARG A 23 12.73 -2.86 -5.16
C ARG A 23 13.14 -3.94 -4.16
N PRO A 24 14.47 -4.15 -3.98
CA PRO A 24 14.98 -5.18 -3.07
C PRO A 24 14.40 -5.10 -1.65
N THR A 25 14.14 -3.88 -1.14
CA THR A 25 13.60 -3.65 0.21
C THR A 25 12.25 -4.32 0.43
N TYR A 26 11.33 -4.25 -0.54
CA TYR A 26 10.04 -4.95 -0.46
C TYR A 26 10.22 -6.47 -0.36
N ILE A 27 11.13 -7.01 -1.19
CA ILE A 27 11.39 -8.45 -1.27
C ILE A 27 12.07 -8.95 0.01
N GLN A 28 13.10 -8.23 0.46
CA GLN A 28 13.86 -8.55 1.67
C GLN A 28 12.96 -8.57 2.90
N LYS A 29 12.00 -7.62 2.99
CA LYS A 29 11.04 -7.57 4.09
C LYS A 29 10.15 -8.81 4.14
N LEU A 30 9.64 -9.31 3.02
CA LEU A 30 8.87 -10.55 2.98
C LEU A 30 9.73 -11.77 3.36
N ILE A 31 10.94 -11.88 2.81
CA ILE A 31 11.88 -12.98 3.10
C ILE A 31 12.25 -13.01 4.59
N LYS A 32 12.49 -11.85 5.22
CA LYS A 32 12.77 -11.71 6.65
C LYS A 32 11.73 -12.41 7.53
N TYR A 33 10.44 -12.36 7.12
CA TYR A 33 9.34 -13.00 7.83
C TYR A 33 8.95 -14.39 7.31
N ASN A 34 9.81 -15.00 6.48
CA ASN A 34 9.60 -16.34 5.91
C ASN A 34 8.34 -16.42 5.03
N LEU A 35 8.10 -15.35 4.24
CA LEU A 35 7.05 -15.26 3.23
C LEU A 35 7.68 -15.35 1.84
N ASP A 36 7.04 -16.09 0.92
CA ASP A 36 7.49 -16.33 -0.45
C ASP A 36 6.75 -15.37 -1.41
N PRO A 37 7.42 -14.36 -2.00
CA PRO A 37 6.78 -13.44 -2.91
C PRO A 37 6.47 -14.08 -4.26
N ILE A 38 5.21 -14.05 -4.67
CA ILE A 38 4.74 -14.44 -5.98
C ILE A 38 4.45 -13.19 -6.81
N PHE A 39 5.32 -12.89 -7.74
CA PHE A 39 5.22 -11.67 -8.54
C PHE A 39 4.19 -11.79 -9.67
N ILE A 40 3.43 -10.68 -9.85
CA ILE A 40 2.52 -10.50 -10.99
C ILE A 40 3.02 -9.34 -11.83
N SER A 41 3.29 -9.62 -13.10
CA SER A 41 3.54 -8.57 -14.09
C SER A 41 2.21 -8.02 -14.63
N PRO A 42 2.09 -6.71 -14.82
CA PRO A 42 0.94 -6.12 -15.51
C PRO A 42 0.70 -6.63 -16.94
N LEU A 43 1.67 -7.32 -17.54
CA LEU A 43 1.56 -7.91 -18.88
C LEU A 43 1.00 -9.34 -18.87
N GLU A 44 0.81 -9.94 -17.70
CA GLU A 44 0.26 -11.31 -17.62
C GLU A 44 -1.22 -11.35 -18.00
N THR A 45 -1.65 -12.48 -18.57
CA THR A 45 -3.06 -12.68 -18.86
C THR A 45 -3.86 -12.85 -17.56
N LYS A 46 -5.16 -12.62 -17.64
CA LYS A 46 -6.07 -12.81 -16.51
C LYS A 46 -6.01 -14.23 -15.94
N GLU A 47 -5.84 -15.23 -16.80
CA GLU A 47 -5.72 -16.65 -16.42
C GLU A 47 -4.44 -16.88 -15.61
N MET A 48 -3.29 -16.38 -16.07
CA MET A 48 -2.01 -16.47 -15.35
C MET A 48 -2.09 -15.80 -13.97
N ILE A 49 -2.69 -14.60 -13.92
CA ILE A 49 -2.89 -13.86 -12.67
C ILE A 49 -3.78 -14.66 -11.71
N ASN A 50 -4.89 -15.22 -12.18
CA ASN A 50 -5.79 -16.03 -11.37
C ASN A 50 -5.13 -17.30 -10.84
N GLU A 51 -4.30 -17.96 -11.63
CA GLU A 51 -3.52 -19.13 -11.21
C GLU A 51 -2.58 -18.75 -10.05
N LYS A 52 -1.76 -17.71 -10.24
CA LYS A 52 -0.85 -17.21 -9.19
C LYS A 52 -1.62 -16.76 -7.93
N TYR A 53 -2.73 -16.03 -8.11
CA TYR A 53 -3.58 -15.60 -7.02
C TYR A 53 -4.11 -16.78 -6.19
N SER A 54 -4.51 -17.87 -6.87
CA SER A 54 -5.03 -19.06 -6.20
C SER A 54 -4.00 -19.75 -5.30
N MET A 55 -2.71 -19.61 -5.61
CA MET A 55 -1.61 -20.17 -4.83
C MET A 55 -1.21 -19.31 -3.62
N CYS A 56 -1.67 -18.05 -3.56
CA CYS A 56 -1.23 -17.11 -2.53
C CYS A 56 -2.11 -17.16 -1.30
N ASP A 57 -1.49 -17.03 -0.13
CA ASP A 57 -2.14 -16.99 1.19
C ASP A 57 -2.45 -15.57 1.67
N GLY A 58 -1.83 -14.55 1.07
CA GLY A 58 -2.00 -13.14 1.35
C GLY A 58 -1.58 -12.27 0.17
N ALA A 59 -1.70 -10.94 0.31
CA ALA A 59 -1.31 -9.99 -0.71
C ALA A 59 -0.56 -8.80 -0.11
N TYR A 60 0.53 -8.39 -0.78
CA TYR A 60 1.38 -7.28 -0.43
C TYR A 60 1.53 -6.37 -1.64
N PHE A 61 0.88 -5.21 -1.59
CA PHE A 61 0.90 -4.27 -2.70
C PHE A 61 1.89 -3.15 -2.39
N ILE A 62 2.82 -2.95 -3.31
CA ILE A 62 3.96 -2.06 -3.16
C ILE A 62 3.65 -0.65 -3.70
N GLY A 63 4.57 0.29 -3.46
CA GLY A 63 4.50 1.66 -3.95
C GLY A 63 4.54 1.76 -5.47
N GLY A 64 4.60 2.99 -5.97
CA GLY A 64 4.72 3.29 -7.40
C GLY A 64 4.03 4.60 -7.80
N GLU A 65 3.76 4.74 -9.09
CA GLU A 65 3.13 5.88 -9.75
C GLU A 65 1.68 6.12 -9.30
N ASP A 66 1.14 7.30 -9.63
CA ASP A 66 -0.23 7.66 -9.28
C ASP A 66 -1.29 6.83 -10.02
N PHE A 67 -2.42 6.58 -9.37
CA PHE A 67 -3.60 6.03 -10.00
C PHE A 67 -4.29 7.05 -10.92
N ASP A 68 -4.93 6.57 -12.00
CA ASP A 68 -5.80 7.40 -12.83
C ASP A 68 -7.02 7.86 -12.01
N PRO A 69 -7.22 9.19 -11.84
CA PRO A 69 -8.35 9.73 -11.07
C PRO A 69 -9.72 9.36 -11.61
N SER A 70 -9.83 8.94 -12.87
CA SER A 70 -11.08 8.42 -13.43
C SER A 70 -11.61 7.18 -12.71
N LEU A 71 -10.73 6.42 -12.01
CA LEU A 71 -11.10 5.25 -11.21
C LEU A 71 -11.99 5.58 -10.01
N TYR A 72 -11.91 6.82 -9.53
CA TYR A 72 -12.73 7.33 -8.42
C TYR A 72 -13.56 8.57 -8.81
N GLY A 73 -13.80 8.76 -10.14
CA GLY A 73 -14.73 9.74 -10.66
C GLY A 73 -14.24 11.19 -10.63
N GLU A 74 -12.96 11.45 -10.45
CA GLU A 74 -12.38 12.78 -10.44
C GLU A 74 -11.64 13.11 -11.73
N LYS A 75 -11.48 14.41 -12.02
CA LYS A 75 -10.64 14.91 -13.13
C LYS A 75 -9.18 14.88 -12.68
N LYS A 76 -8.28 14.57 -13.62
CA LYS A 76 -6.84 14.53 -13.37
C LYS A 76 -6.32 15.91 -12.96
N HIS A 77 -5.67 16.00 -11.81
CA HIS A 77 -4.93 17.17 -11.36
C HIS A 77 -3.63 17.33 -12.15
N LYS A 78 -3.15 18.57 -12.32
CA LYS A 78 -1.92 18.89 -13.09
C LYS A 78 -0.65 18.24 -12.55
N LYS A 79 -0.64 17.89 -11.26
CA LYS A 79 0.49 17.25 -10.56
C LYS A 79 0.37 15.73 -10.49
N THR A 80 -0.74 15.14 -10.92
CA THR A 80 -0.92 13.69 -10.96
C THR A 80 -0.13 13.10 -12.12
N GLU A 81 0.71 12.12 -11.85
CA GLU A 81 1.58 11.46 -12.82
C GLU A 81 1.15 10.01 -13.02
N VAL A 82 0.27 9.79 -13.98
CA VAL A 82 -0.13 8.44 -14.41
C VAL A 82 0.80 8.01 -15.53
N LEU A 83 1.64 7.02 -15.28
CA LEU A 83 2.57 6.49 -16.31
C LEU A 83 1.82 5.60 -17.28
N GLU A 84 1.18 4.55 -16.78
CA GLU A 84 0.42 3.59 -17.58
C GLU A 84 -0.81 3.06 -16.82
N LYS A 85 -1.95 3.00 -17.51
CA LYS A 85 -3.18 2.44 -16.94
C LYS A 85 -3.18 0.91 -16.83
N ILE A 86 -2.18 0.24 -17.39
CA ILE A 86 -2.14 -1.23 -17.41
C ILE A 86 -2.06 -1.80 -16.00
N ARG A 87 -1.31 -1.14 -15.11
CA ARG A 87 -1.19 -1.52 -13.71
C ARG A 87 -2.50 -1.32 -12.95
N ASP A 88 -3.17 -0.18 -13.17
CA ASP A 88 -4.49 0.12 -12.59
C ASP A 88 -5.53 -0.93 -12.95
N ASN A 89 -5.55 -1.34 -14.23
CA ASN A 89 -6.51 -2.31 -14.77
C ASN A 89 -6.36 -3.71 -14.13
N ILE A 90 -5.20 -3.99 -13.54
CA ILE A 90 -4.93 -5.27 -12.87
C ILE A 90 -5.07 -5.14 -11.36
N GLU A 91 -4.48 -4.12 -10.76
CA GLU A 91 -4.43 -3.99 -9.30
C GLU A 91 -5.81 -3.74 -8.69
N ILE A 92 -6.63 -2.86 -9.27
CA ILE A 92 -7.95 -2.55 -8.69
C ILE A 92 -8.89 -3.75 -8.69
N PRO A 93 -9.08 -4.53 -9.79
CA PRO A 93 -9.85 -5.76 -9.74
C PRO A 93 -9.28 -6.81 -8.78
N LEU A 94 -7.95 -6.90 -8.70
CA LEU A 94 -7.26 -7.83 -7.83
C LEU A 94 -7.46 -7.47 -6.35
N LEU A 95 -7.39 -6.19 -6.00
CA LEU A 95 -7.70 -5.69 -4.66
C LEU A 95 -9.15 -6.00 -4.26
N LYS A 96 -10.11 -5.77 -5.15
CA LYS A 96 -11.52 -6.15 -4.91
C LYS A 96 -11.66 -7.64 -4.63
N LYS A 97 -10.90 -8.47 -5.35
CA LYS A 97 -10.88 -9.93 -5.12
C LYS A 97 -10.23 -10.29 -3.79
N VAL A 98 -9.11 -9.65 -3.41
CA VAL A 98 -8.43 -9.81 -2.12
C VAL A 98 -9.39 -9.51 -0.97
N LEU A 99 -10.12 -8.39 -1.06
CA LEU A 99 -11.13 -7.98 -0.08
C LEU A 99 -12.29 -8.98 0.01
N TYR A 100 -12.83 -9.41 -1.14
CA TYR A 100 -13.92 -10.39 -1.20
C TYR A 100 -13.53 -11.73 -0.57
N ASP A 101 -12.34 -12.24 -0.92
CA ASP A 101 -11.81 -13.50 -0.38
C ASP A 101 -11.23 -13.34 1.04
N ARG A 102 -11.14 -12.11 1.55
CA ARG A 102 -10.58 -11.77 2.89
C ARG A 102 -9.16 -12.28 3.08
N LYS A 103 -8.33 -12.26 2.03
CA LYS A 103 -6.91 -12.61 2.17
C LYS A 103 -6.20 -11.51 2.98
N PRO A 104 -5.33 -11.85 3.95
CA PRO A 104 -4.51 -10.85 4.64
C PRO A 104 -3.85 -9.92 3.64
N PHE A 105 -4.01 -8.62 3.89
CA PHE A 105 -3.56 -7.58 2.97
C PHE A 105 -2.72 -6.52 3.67
N LEU A 106 -1.61 -6.16 3.06
CA LEU A 106 -0.79 -5.00 3.41
C LEU A 106 -0.47 -4.21 2.14
N GLY A 107 -0.87 -2.95 2.08
CA GLY A 107 -0.56 -2.03 0.98
C GLY A 107 0.31 -0.87 1.46
N LEU A 108 1.40 -0.58 0.75
CA LEU A 108 2.30 0.53 1.04
C LEU A 108 2.17 1.61 -0.04
N CYS A 109 2.08 2.87 0.37
CA CYS A 109 1.96 4.04 -0.50
C CYS A 109 0.86 3.81 -1.56
N ARG A 110 1.20 3.69 -2.83
CA ARG A 110 0.25 3.34 -3.90
C ARG A 110 -0.63 2.11 -3.54
N GLY A 111 -0.07 1.07 -2.91
CA GLY A 111 -0.84 -0.10 -2.49
C GLY A 111 -1.91 0.22 -1.45
N GLY A 112 -1.63 1.15 -0.53
CA GLY A 112 -2.60 1.68 0.44
C GLY A 112 -3.67 2.55 -0.23
N GLN A 113 -3.27 3.41 -1.16
CA GLN A 113 -4.19 4.24 -1.96
C GLN A 113 -5.11 3.38 -2.84
N GLY A 114 -4.58 2.32 -3.44
CA GLY A 114 -5.35 1.33 -4.19
C GLY A 114 -6.45 0.66 -3.35
N LEU A 115 -6.15 0.35 -2.08
CA LEU A 115 -7.14 -0.18 -1.13
C LEU A 115 -8.31 0.82 -0.93
N VAL A 116 -8.02 2.11 -0.79
CA VAL A 116 -9.04 3.17 -0.67
C VAL A 116 -9.91 3.21 -1.92
N ILE A 117 -9.31 3.21 -3.11
CA ILE A 117 -10.05 3.22 -4.39
C ILE A 117 -10.90 1.95 -4.54
N ALA A 118 -10.32 0.77 -4.26
CA ALA A 118 -11.01 -0.51 -4.42
C ALA A 118 -12.25 -0.65 -3.53
N THR A 119 -12.31 0.07 -2.40
CA THR A 119 -13.46 0.13 -1.50
C THR A 119 -14.45 1.26 -1.83
N GLY A 120 -14.22 2.01 -2.94
CA GLY A 120 -15.09 3.10 -3.38
C GLY A 120 -14.74 4.47 -2.78
N GLY A 121 -13.57 4.61 -2.19
CA GLY A 121 -13.05 5.88 -1.70
C GLY A 121 -12.38 6.72 -2.80
N THR A 122 -11.88 7.89 -2.42
CA THR A 122 -11.20 8.86 -3.30
C THR A 122 -9.88 9.33 -2.70
N LEU A 123 -9.02 9.94 -3.50
CA LEU A 123 -7.73 10.45 -3.07
C LEU A 123 -7.64 11.97 -3.12
N ILE A 124 -6.81 12.54 -2.26
CA ILE A 124 -6.21 13.86 -2.44
C ILE A 124 -5.10 13.70 -3.47
N GLN A 125 -5.26 14.29 -4.64
CA GLN A 125 -4.32 14.13 -5.75
C GLN A 125 -3.03 14.94 -5.58
N HIS A 126 -3.02 15.94 -4.68
CA HIS A 126 -1.84 16.72 -4.33
C HIS A 126 -2.03 17.31 -2.94
N ILE A 127 -1.33 16.75 -1.95
CA ILE A 127 -1.45 17.12 -0.53
C ILE A 127 -1.26 18.63 -0.31
N PRO A 128 -0.25 19.33 -0.90
CA PRO A 128 -0.04 20.75 -0.66
C PRO A 128 -1.22 21.68 -1.03
N ASP A 129 -2.13 21.25 -1.89
CA ASP A 129 -3.30 22.04 -2.24
C ASP A 129 -4.35 22.09 -1.11
N ASN A 130 -4.37 21.07 -0.25
CA ASN A 130 -5.28 20.94 0.88
C ASN A 130 -4.60 21.21 2.23
N PHE A 131 -3.30 20.93 2.29
CA PHE A 131 -2.46 21.03 3.48
C PHE A 131 -1.14 21.74 3.13
N PRO A 132 -1.13 23.05 2.92
CA PRO A 132 0.03 23.78 2.38
C PRO A 132 1.26 23.78 3.30
N GLU A 133 1.07 23.53 4.60
CA GLU A 133 2.16 23.45 5.57
C GLU A 133 2.75 22.01 5.66
N GLU A 134 2.12 21.02 5.02
CA GLU A 134 2.54 19.64 5.03
C GLU A 134 3.36 19.32 3.77
N ASN A 135 4.56 18.77 3.97
CA ASN A 135 5.42 18.36 2.88
C ASN A 135 5.82 16.88 3.05
N HIS A 136 5.09 16.02 2.38
CA HIS A 136 5.29 14.57 2.41
C HIS A 136 6.23 14.04 1.31
N ASN A 137 6.64 14.92 0.38
CA ASN A 137 7.59 14.59 -0.70
C ASN A 137 8.52 15.77 -0.99
N PRO A 138 9.46 16.11 -0.09
CA PRO A 138 10.24 17.35 -0.19
C PRO A 138 11.21 17.40 -1.36
N ASN A 139 11.73 16.26 -1.83
CA ASN A 139 12.88 16.24 -2.73
C ASN A 139 12.65 15.57 -4.09
N ASN A 140 11.48 14.99 -4.35
CA ASN A 140 11.17 14.23 -5.57
C ASN A 140 12.23 13.17 -5.98
N ASN A 141 13.07 12.73 -5.03
CA ASN A 141 14.13 11.77 -5.28
C ASN A 141 13.97 10.55 -4.38
N TYR A 142 13.71 9.39 -4.98
CA TYR A 142 13.51 8.14 -4.26
C TYR A 142 14.76 7.64 -3.54
N ASP A 143 15.94 7.96 -4.06
CA ASP A 143 17.21 7.57 -3.43
C ASP A 143 17.37 8.21 -2.03
N ASP A 144 16.63 9.29 -1.77
CA ASP A 144 16.56 9.95 -0.47
C ASP A 144 15.56 9.31 0.51
N LEU A 145 14.88 8.21 0.16
CA LEU A 145 13.96 7.53 1.10
C LEU A 145 14.64 7.06 2.39
N LEU A 146 15.91 6.66 2.32
CA LEU A 146 16.71 6.31 3.48
C LEU A 146 17.08 7.54 4.34
N THR A 147 17.17 8.72 3.72
CA THR A 147 17.48 10.01 4.35
C THR A 147 16.26 10.94 4.38
N SER A 148 15.10 10.44 3.94
CA SER A 148 13.87 11.18 3.70
C SER A 148 13.38 11.93 4.92
N THR A 149 12.58 12.93 4.65
CA THR A 149 11.80 13.65 5.66
C THR A 149 11.03 12.66 6.51
N LYS A 150 11.27 12.71 7.81
CA LYS A 150 10.45 11.99 8.80
C LYS A 150 9.47 12.98 9.42
N HIS A 151 8.23 12.58 9.53
CA HIS A 151 7.21 13.37 10.23
C HIS A 151 6.46 12.50 11.25
N PRO A 152 5.85 13.12 12.27
CA PRO A 152 5.05 12.38 13.23
C PRO A 152 3.70 11.99 12.62
N ILE A 153 3.19 10.85 13.07
CA ILE A 153 1.78 10.46 12.90
C ILE A 153 1.16 10.18 14.25
N ILE A 154 -0.15 10.39 14.35
CA ILE A 154 -0.97 10.15 15.53
C ILE A 154 -1.85 8.94 15.26
N VAL A 155 -1.64 7.88 16.03
CA VAL A 155 -2.37 6.62 15.90
C VAL A 155 -3.63 6.66 16.75
N GLU A 156 -4.75 6.24 16.17
CA GLU A 156 -6.03 6.11 16.84
C GLU A 156 -6.02 4.99 17.88
N GLU A 157 -6.21 5.30 19.17
CA GLU A 157 -6.09 4.35 20.29
C GLU A 157 -7.12 3.19 20.22
N ASN A 158 -8.22 3.37 19.52
CA ASN A 158 -9.23 2.35 19.30
C ASN A 158 -9.02 1.55 18.00
N SER A 159 -7.87 1.70 17.34
CA SER A 159 -7.51 1.01 16.09
C SER A 159 -6.81 -0.32 16.35
N LYS A 160 -6.91 -1.25 15.38
CA LYS A 160 -6.11 -2.47 15.36
C LYS A 160 -4.62 -2.17 15.19
N LEU A 161 -4.29 -1.09 14.47
CA LEU A 161 -2.91 -0.60 14.41
C LEU A 161 -2.36 -0.32 15.80
N TYR A 162 -3.11 0.41 16.64
CA TYR A 162 -2.67 0.69 18.02
C TYR A 162 -2.53 -0.59 18.86
N GLU A 163 -3.43 -1.55 18.67
CA GLU A 163 -3.33 -2.85 19.36
C GLU A 163 -2.05 -3.60 19.01
N ILE A 164 -1.55 -3.43 17.78
CA ILE A 164 -0.32 -4.08 17.30
C ILE A 164 0.92 -3.36 17.79
N ILE A 165 1.03 -2.04 17.53
CA ILE A 165 2.28 -1.29 17.76
C ILE A 165 2.39 -0.68 19.17
N LYS A 166 1.28 -0.54 19.91
CA LYS A 166 1.20 0.00 21.30
C LYS A 166 1.81 1.39 21.46
N LYS A 167 1.77 2.22 20.43
CA LYS A 167 2.31 3.59 20.43
C LYS A 167 1.33 4.54 19.78
N LYS A 168 1.09 5.69 20.45
CA LYS A 168 0.18 6.74 19.96
C LYS A 168 0.87 7.69 18.97
N ASN A 169 2.13 8.02 19.21
CA ASN A 169 2.90 8.91 18.35
C ASN A 169 4.07 8.12 17.75
N VAL A 170 4.20 8.16 16.45
CA VAL A 170 5.20 7.42 15.69
C VAL A 170 5.82 8.36 14.67
N MET A 171 7.14 8.28 14.48
CA MET A 171 7.82 8.96 13.39
C MET A 171 7.86 8.03 12.17
N VAL A 172 7.45 8.51 11.02
CA VAL A 172 7.46 7.75 9.75
C VAL A 172 8.26 8.49 8.70
N ASN A 173 8.84 7.74 7.77
CA ASN A 173 9.38 8.31 6.55
C ASN A 173 8.25 8.67 5.58
N SER A 174 8.51 9.57 4.65
CA SER A 174 7.48 10.03 3.73
C SER A 174 8.03 10.26 2.33
N TYR A 175 7.35 9.69 1.35
CA TYR A 175 7.64 9.86 -0.07
C TYR A 175 6.35 9.73 -0.89
N HIS A 176 5.36 10.57 -0.58
CA HIS A 176 4.08 10.59 -1.29
C HIS A 176 3.57 12.02 -1.40
N HIS A 177 2.86 12.34 -2.47
CA HIS A 177 2.19 13.63 -2.65
C HIS A 177 0.68 13.49 -2.74
N GLN A 178 0.18 12.25 -2.72
CA GLN A 178 -1.23 11.89 -2.65
C GLN A 178 -1.54 11.24 -1.30
N ALA A 179 -2.82 11.25 -0.91
CA ALA A 179 -3.29 10.58 0.30
C ALA A 179 -4.78 10.22 0.17
N ALA A 180 -5.29 9.37 1.06
CA ALA A 180 -6.73 9.11 1.15
C ALA A 180 -7.52 10.39 1.47
N LYS A 181 -8.68 10.60 0.79
CA LYS A 181 -9.59 11.74 0.98
C LYS A 181 -10.93 11.30 1.58
N ILE A 182 -11.62 10.43 0.90
CA ILE A 182 -12.86 9.81 1.36
C ILE A 182 -12.63 8.30 1.41
N LEU A 183 -12.93 7.69 2.53
CA LEU A 183 -12.79 6.24 2.68
C LEU A 183 -14.06 5.52 2.22
N GLY A 184 -13.90 4.36 1.61
CA GLY A 184 -15.00 3.42 1.42
C GLY A 184 -15.56 2.93 2.77
N GLU A 185 -16.82 2.50 2.79
CA GLU A 185 -17.53 2.14 4.01
C GLU A 185 -16.86 1.05 4.85
N GLN A 186 -16.06 0.21 4.22
CA GLN A 186 -15.36 -0.90 4.89
C GLN A 186 -14.10 -0.47 5.64
N LEU A 187 -13.59 0.73 5.38
CA LEU A 187 -12.35 1.23 5.96
C LEU A 187 -12.59 2.26 7.06
N ARG A 188 -11.61 2.37 7.93
CA ARG A 188 -11.50 3.45 8.93
C ARG A 188 -10.08 4.02 8.94
N VAL A 189 -9.94 5.24 9.43
CA VAL A 189 -8.65 5.84 9.71
C VAL A 189 -8.03 5.17 10.92
N SER A 190 -6.73 4.87 10.85
CA SER A 190 -5.94 4.32 11.97
C SER A 190 -4.84 5.27 12.40
N ALA A 191 -4.36 6.14 11.51
CA ALA A 191 -3.42 7.19 11.88
C ALA A 191 -3.52 8.38 10.90
N THR A 192 -3.20 9.57 11.41
CA THR A 192 -3.11 10.81 10.63
C THR A 192 -1.83 11.56 10.97
N SER A 193 -1.39 12.46 10.06
CA SER A 193 -0.43 13.51 10.42
C SER A 193 -1.07 14.49 11.41
N PRO A 194 -0.30 15.36 12.08
CA PRO A 194 -0.84 16.39 12.96
C PRO A 194 -1.80 17.35 12.28
N ALA A 195 -1.66 17.60 10.99
CA ALA A 195 -2.57 18.44 10.20
C ALA A 195 -3.80 17.69 9.70
N GLY A 196 -3.85 16.36 9.84
CA GLY A 196 -5.02 15.54 9.48
C GLY A 196 -4.91 14.80 8.14
N VAL A 197 -3.74 14.76 7.50
CA VAL A 197 -3.50 13.87 6.35
C VAL A 197 -3.63 12.43 6.82
N ILE A 198 -4.43 11.63 6.12
CA ILE A 198 -4.61 10.21 6.45
C ILE A 198 -3.36 9.44 6.04
N GLU A 199 -2.71 8.82 7.02
CA GLU A 199 -1.44 8.09 6.86
C GLU A 199 -1.61 6.57 6.89
N VAL A 200 -2.59 6.09 7.68
CA VAL A 200 -2.90 4.67 7.76
C VAL A 200 -4.40 4.46 7.78
N VAL A 201 -4.84 3.53 6.96
CA VAL A 201 -6.22 3.01 6.95
C VAL A 201 -6.22 1.53 7.29
N GLU A 202 -7.28 1.07 7.95
CA GLU A 202 -7.50 -0.34 8.23
C GLU A 202 -8.94 -0.75 7.92
N HIS A 203 -9.16 -2.04 7.70
CA HIS A 203 -10.51 -2.58 7.57
C HIS A 203 -11.22 -2.56 8.93
N LYS A 204 -12.52 -2.18 8.94
CA LYS A 204 -13.32 -2.06 10.17
C LYS A 204 -13.52 -3.37 10.92
N ASP A 205 -13.50 -4.50 10.20
CA ASP A 205 -13.61 -5.82 10.84
C ASP A 205 -12.30 -6.18 11.55
N PRO A 206 -12.29 -6.32 12.88
CA PRO A 206 -11.09 -6.56 13.66
C PRO A 206 -10.44 -7.94 13.36
N ASP A 207 -11.22 -8.90 12.86
CA ASP A 207 -10.72 -10.25 12.55
C ASP A 207 -10.10 -10.35 11.15
N TYR A 208 -10.09 -9.26 10.39
CA TYR A 208 -9.49 -9.21 9.06
C TYR A 208 -8.24 -8.33 9.05
N PHE A 209 -7.07 -8.93 8.86
CA PHE A 209 -5.84 -8.18 8.68
C PHE A 209 -5.82 -7.51 7.30
N CYS A 210 -6.09 -6.22 7.26
CA CYS A 210 -6.10 -5.44 6.02
C CYS A 210 -5.75 -3.98 6.33
N PHE A 211 -4.56 -3.55 5.87
CA PHE A 211 -4.01 -2.22 6.10
C PHE A 211 -3.51 -1.57 4.82
N GLY A 212 -3.70 -0.26 4.73
CA GLY A 212 -3.05 0.63 3.78
C GLY A 212 -2.24 1.68 4.52
N ILE A 213 -0.98 1.89 4.13
CA ILE A 213 -0.02 2.78 4.78
C ILE A 213 0.60 3.69 3.71
N GLU A 214 0.70 4.99 3.97
CA GLU A 214 1.35 5.93 3.03
C GLU A 214 2.88 5.88 3.11
N SER A 215 3.43 5.68 4.31
CA SER A 215 4.88 5.59 4.52
C SER A 215 5.51 4.31 3.98
N HIS A 216 6.84 4.28 3.96
CA HIS A 216 7.67 3.19 3.43
C HIS A 216 8.46 2.46 4.53
N PRO A 217 7.79 1.65 5.37
CA PRO A 217 8.46 0.92 6.45
C PRO A 217 9.37 -0.21 5.95
N GLU A 218 9.33 -0.55 4.68
CA GLU A 218 10.20 -1.55 4.08
C GLU A 218 11.67 -1.10 3.98
N VAL A 219 11.93 0.20 4.01
CA VAL A 219 13.30 0.76 3.92
C VAL A 219 13.94 0.99 5.29
N ASP A 220 13.21 0.87 6.38
CA ASP A 220 13.69 1.16 7.74
C ASP A 220 13.48 -0.07 8.64
N ASP A 221 14.58 -0.73 9.01
CA ASP A 221 14.55 -1.90 9.90
C ASP A 221 14.29 -1.55 11.38
N GLU A 222 14.41 -0.27 11.74
CA GLU A 222 14.06 0.24 13.06
C GLU A 222 12.64 0.84 13.11
N SER A 223 11.89 0.68 12.05
CA SER A 223 10.53 1.18 11.91
C SER A 223 9.60 0.58 12.97
N PHE A 224 8.73 1.42 13.53
CA PHE A 224 7.66 0.98 14.44
C PHE A 224 6.62 0.07 13.76
N PHE A 225 6.69 -0.06 12.44
CA PHE A 225 5.85 -0.98 11.67
C PHE A 225 6.45 -2.38 11.56
N GLU A 226 7.56 -2.66 12.26
CA GLU A 226 8.11 -4.01 12.32
C GLU A 226 7.11 -4.97 12.98
N GLU A 227 6.43 -4.54 14.05
CA GLU A 227 5.35 -5.29 14.69
C GLU A 227 4.17 -5.54 13.73
N LEU A 228 3.91 -4.59 12.82
CA LEU A 228 2.86 -4.77 11.81
C LEU A 228 3.23 -5.83 10.77
N PHE A 229 4.50 -5.90 10.33
CA PHE A 229 4.97 -7.00 9.46
C PHE A 229 4.92 -8.36 10.17
N VAL A 230 5.26 -8.41 11.46
CA VAL A 230 5.08 -9.63 12.28
C VAL A 230 3.61 -10.05 12.32
N ALA A 231 2.70 -9.10 12.56
CA ALA A 231 1.26 -9.35 12.59
C ALA A 231 0.74 -9.80 11.21
N PHE A 232 1.21 -9.19 10.11
CA PHE A 232 0.92 -9.60 8.75
C PHE A 232 1.33 -11.04 8.48
N ALA A 233 2.57 -11.39 8.79
CA ALA A 233 3.08 -12.75 8.62
C ALA A 233 2.29 -13.78 9.45
N ASN A 234 1.93 -13.43 10.68
CA ASN A 234 1.13 -14.30 11.55
C ASN A 234 -0.30 -14.47 11.00
N SER A 235 -0.93 -13.40 10.49
CA SER A 235 -2.26 -13.49 9.89
C SER A 235 -2.27 -14.43 8.67
N ILE A 236 -1.20 -14.40 7.85
CA ILE A 236 -1.02 -15.30 6.70
C ILE A 236 -0.80 -16.75 7.15
N LYS A 237 0.03 -16.98 8.17
CA LYS A 237 0.30 -18.33 8.70
C LYS A 237 -0.94 -18.98 9.29
N ASN A 238 -1.78 -18.18 9.95
CA ASN A 238 -3.01 -18.63 10.61
C ASN A 238 -4.22 -18.69 9.66
N SER A 239 -4.11 -18.14 8.45
CA SER A 239 -5.17 -18.21 7.46
C SER A 239 -5.32 -19.64 6.93
N ASN A 240 -6.57 -20.15 6.99
CA ASN A 240 -6.93 -21.47 6.47
C ASN A 240 -7.49 -21.36 5.04
N PHE A 241 -6.85 -20.60 4.16
CA PHE A 241 -7.26 -20.59 2.75
C PHE A 241 -7.00 -21.97 2.16
N LYS A 242 -8.08 -22.68 1.83
CA LYS A 242 -7.99 -23.91 1.03
C LYS A 242 -7.71 -23.47 -0.41
N HIS A 243 -6.49 -23.72 -0.86
CA HIS A 243 -6.15 -23.63 -2.28
C HIS A 243 -7.06 -24.61 -3.03
N LYS A 244 -8.02 -24.07 -3.82
CA LYS A 244 -8.92 -24.86 -4.66
C LYS A 244 -8.29 -25.06 -6.02
#